data_5f48d509aa1fb7357255a6160d058cca
#
_entry.id   5f48d509aa1fb7357255a6160d058cca
#
_cell.length_a   1.000
_cell.length_b   1.000
_cell.length_c   1.000
_cell.angle_alpha   90.00
_cell.angle_beta   90.00
_cell.angle_gamma   90.00
#
_symmetry.space_group_name_H-M   'P 1'
#
loop_
_entity.id
_entity.type
_entity.pdbx_description
1 polymer ?
#
loop_
_entity_poly.entity_id
_entity_poly.type
_entity_poly.pdbx_seq_one_letter_code
_entity_poly.pdbx_strand_id
1 'polypeptide(L)'
;MVQEAEELRQIGERMQGLREACDVTAEEMAADLEVDVERYKRWEATGAGVPISAVYHMARKFGVEFTEILTGTAAKLDTYQVVRSGEGKEVDRYPGYHYDDLAWRMRDKIMQPLEVVLDPSDEPAKLVTHGGQEFNLVLEGTVIVTIEDEEFALNVGDSIYFNPQLRHGQRCGSSVPARFVTVIAE
;
A
#
# COMPACT_ATOMS: atom_id res chain seq x y z
N MET A 1 -16.86 -9.24 25.17
CA MET A 1 -18.18 -9.38 24.50
C MET A 1 -18.42 -8.29 23.43
N VAL A 2 -18.37 -6.97 23.75
CA VAL A 2 -18.57 -5.92 22.70
C VAL A 2 -17.42 -5.89 21.72
N GLN A 3 -16.18 -5.97 22.17
CA GLN A 3 -14.98 -5.98 21.33
C GLN A 3 -14.90 -7.24 20.46
N GLU A 4 -15.19 -8.38 21.02
CA GLU A 4 -15.21 -9.68 20.31
C GLU A 4 -16.27 -9.69 19.19
N ALA A 5 -17.46 -9.14 19.44
CA ALA A 5 -18.50 -9.02 18.43
C ALA A 5 -18.09 -8.08 17.28
N GLU A 6 -17.34 -7.02 17.60
CA GLU A 6 -16.83 -6.08 16.59
C GLU A 6 -15.74 -6.74 15.73
N GLU A 7 -14.82 -7.49 16.34
CA GLU A 7 -13.78 -8.24 15.60
C GLU A 7 -14.40 -9.27 14.65
N LEU A 8 -15.42 -9.99 15.11
CA LEU A 8 -16.16 -10.94 14.26
C LEU A 8 -16.88 -10.21 13.10
N ARG A 9 -17.55 -9.09 13.38
CA ARG A 9 -18.21 -8.30 12.33
C ARG A 9 -17.24 -7.86 11.25
N GLN A 10 -16.05 -7.41 11.62
CA GLN A 10 -14.98 -7.02 10.67
C GLN A 10 -14.53 -8.20 9.79
N ILE A 11 -14.53 -9.43 10.30
CA ILE A 11 -14.25 -10.62 9.47
C ILE A 11 -15.35 -10.77 8.41
N GLY A 12 -16.60 -10.67 8.80
CA GLY A 12 -17.75 -10.74 7.88
C GLY A 12 -17.70 -9.66 6.79
N GLU A 13 -17.40 -8.42 7.16
CA GLU A 13 -17.27 -7.30 6.23
C GLU A 13 -16.12 -7.51 5.23
N ARG A 14 -14.98 -8.06 5.68
CA ARG A 14 -13.88 -8.40 4.77
C ARG A 14 -14.21 -9.54 3.82
N MET A 15 -14.98 -10.54 4.29
CA MET A 15 -15.48 -11.61 3.42
C MET A 15 -16.39 -11.05 2.34
N GLN A 16 -17.33 -10.18 2.71
CA GLN A 16 -18.23 -9.52 1.77
C GLN A 16 -17.47 -8.66 0.75
N GLY A 17 -16.60 -7.76 1.23
CA GLY A 17 -15.83 -6.87 0.37
C GLY A 17 -14.91 -7.62 -0.61
N LEU A 18 -14.32 -8.74 -0.18
CA LEU A 18 -13.50 -9.58 -1.03
C LEU A 18 -14.33 -10.26 -2.14
N ARG A 19 -15.50 -10.77 -1.80
CA ARG A 19 -16.43 -11.38 -2.75
C ARG A 19 -16.91 -10.37 -3.79
N GLU A 20 -17.33 -9.19 -3.35
CA GLU A 20 -17.81 -8.11 -4.20
C GLU A 20 -16.71 -7.57 -5.13
N ALA A 21 -15.49 -7.42 -4.61
CA ALA A 21 -14.34 -7.01 -5.42
C ALA A 21 -13.98 -8.01 -6.55
N CYS A 22 -14.45 -9.25 -6.43
CA CYS A 22 -14.26 -10.29 -7.43
C CYS A 22 -15.53 -10.57 -8.27
N ASP A 23 -16.54 -9.70 -8.22
CA ASP A 23 -17.81 -9.81 -8.94
C ASP A 23 -18.55 -11.15 -8.71
N VAL A 24 -18.42 -11.73 -7.51
CA VAL A 24 -19.09 -12.99 -7.12
C VAL A 24 -20.32 -12.66 -6.28
N THR A 25 -21.47 -13.27 -6.61
CA THR A 25 -22.71 -13.10 -5.84
C THR A 25 -22.69 -13.92 -4.53
N ALA A 26 -23.51 -13.53 -3.55
CA ALA A 26 -23.63 -14.30 -2.32
C ALA A 26 -24.19 -15.71 -2.56
N GLU A 27 -25.06 -15.85 -3.55
CA GLU A 27 -25.65 -17.12 -3.99
C GLU A 27 -24.57 -18.05 -4.58
N GLU A 28 -23.69 -17.53 -5.43
CA GLU A 28 -22.57 -18.29 -6.00
C GLU A 28 -21.57 -18.70 -4.92
N MET A 29 -21.24 -17.80 -3.99
CA MET A 29 -20.31 -18.12 -2.92
C MET A 29 -20.89 -19.12 -1.93
N ALA A 30 -22.17 -19.05 -1.62
CA ALA A 30 -22.88 -20.00 -0.78
C ALA A 30 -22.91 -21.40 -1.43
N ALA A 31 -23.19 -21.47 -2.73
CA ALA A 31 -23.15 -22.71 -3.50
C ALA A 31 -21.75 -23.33 -3.52
N ASP A 32 -20.72 -22.52 -3.70
CA ASP A 32 -19.31 -22.93 -3.71
C ASP A 32 -18.84 -23.49 -2.35
N LEU A 33 -19.38 -22.93 -1.26
CA LEU A 33 -19.15 -23.39 0.11
C LEU A 33 -20.09 -24.53 0.56
N GLU A 34 -21.01 -24.96 -0.29
CA GLU A 34 -22.04 -25.97 0.00
C GLU A 34 -22.88 -25.62 1.24
N VAL A 35 -23.25 -24.32 1.38
CA VAL A 35 -24.08 -23.84 2.49
C VAL A 35 -25.32 -23.12 1.99
N ASP A 36 -26.31 -22.98 2.88
CA ASP A 36 -27.50 -22.19 2.62
C ASP A 36 -27.14 -20.69 2.49
N VAL A 37 -27.75 -20.01 1.51
CA VAL A 37 -27.44 -18.60 1.19
C VAL A 37 -27.74 -17.65 2.34
N GLU A 38 -28.81 -17.91 3.09
CA GLU A 38 -29.15 -17.07 4.26
C GLU A 38 -28.16 -17.25 5.40
N ARG A 39 -27.60 -18.46 5.53
CA ARG A 39 -26.51 -18.73 6.46
C ARG A 39 -25.24 -17.99 6.03
N TYR A 40 -24.91 -18.01 4.76
CA TYR A 40 -23.74 -17.31 4.23
C TYR A 40 -23.88 -15.79 4.40
N LYS A 41 -25.02 -15.20 4.03
CA LYS A 41 -25.31 -13.77 4.24
C LYS A 41 -25.24 -13.36 5.71
N ARG A 42 -25.63 -14.23 6.63
CA ARG A 42 -25.47 -13.99 8.07
C ARG A 42 -23.99 -13.97 8.48
N TRP A 43 -23.14 -14.79 7.88
CA TRP A 43 -21.70 -14.75 8.11
C TRP A 43 -21.10 -13.41 7.65
N GLU A 44 -21.47 -12.91 6.49
CA GLU A 44 -21.01 -11.59 6.01
C GLU A 44 -21.49 -10.48 6.94
N ALA A 45 -22.74 -10.52 7.39
CA ALA A 45 -23.33 -9.47 8.23
C ALA A 45 -22.78 -9.42 9.66
N THR A 46 -22.37 -10.56 10.24
CA THR A 46 -22.03 -10.65 11.67
C THR A 46 -20.66 -11.25 11.97
N GLY A 47 -20.07 -11.96 11.03
CA GLY A 47 -18.87 -12.77 11.24
C GLY A 47 -19.06 -13.95 12.19
N ALA A 48 -20.23 -14.07 12.82
CA ALA A 48 -20.47 -15.07 13.86
C ALA A 48 -20.69 -16.45 13.25
N GLY A 49 -19.98 -17.45 13.79
CA GLY A 49 -20.14 -18.84 13.41
C GLY A 49 -19.60 -19.18 12.02
N VAL A 50 -18.75 -18.35 11.44
CA VAL A 50 -18.03 -18.64 10.21
C VAL A 50 -17.05 -19.79 10.48
N PRO A 51 -17.15 -20.94 9.80
CA PRO A 51 -16.17 -22.00 9.94
C PRO A 51 -14.81 -21.57 9.38
N ILE A 52 -13.74 -21.97 10.02
CA ILE A 52 -12.37 -21.72 9.53
C ILE A 52 -12.18 -22.27 8.12
N SER A 53 -12.80 -23.43 7.82
CA SER A 53 -12.77 -24.02 6.47
C SER A 53 -13.37 -23.11 5.40
N ALA A 54 -14.42 -22.35 5.70
CA ALA A 54 -15.02 -21.40 4.76
C ALA A 54 -14.08 -20.23 4.48
N VAL A 55 -13.44 -19.67 5.52
CA VAL A 55 -12.43 -18.61 5.37
C VAL A 55 -11.25 -19.10 4.54
N TYR A 56 -10.79 -20.35 4.78
CA TYR A 56 -9.70 -20.95 4.01
C TYR A 56 -10.06 -21.16 2.54
N HIS A 57 -11.29 -21.60 2.26
CA HIS A 57 -11.79 -21.78 0.92
C HIS A 57 -11.83 -20.45 0.16
N MET A 58 -12.38 -19.41 0.78
CA MET A 58 -12.42 -18.07 0.20
C MET A 58 -11.02 -17.50 -0.06
N ALA A 59 -10.10 -17.64 0.89
CA ALA A 59 -8.72 -17.20 0.73
C ALA A 59 -8.05 -17.84 -0.51
N ARG A 60 -8.23 -19.14 -0.69
CA ARG A 60 -7.72 -19.87 -1.87
C ARG A 60 -8.41 -19.45 -3.16
N LYS A 61 -9.74 -19.31 -3.16
CA LYS A 61 -10.53 -18.91 -4.33
C LYS A 61 -10.11 -17.56 -4.85
N PHE A 62 -9.93 -16.60 -3.96
CA PHE A 62 -9.64 -15.21 -4.30
C PHE A 62 -8.14 -14.87 -4.30
N GLY A 63 -7.26 -15.85 -4.02
CA GLY A 63 -5.81 -15.65 -4.07
C GLY A 63 -5.25 -14.70 -2.99
N VAL A 64 -5.93 -14.63 -1.84
CA VAL A 64 -5.50 -13.84 -0.67
C VAL A 64 -5.02 -14.76 0.46
N GLU A 65 -4.28 -14.20 1.40
CA GLU A 65 -3.87 -14.94 2.58
C GLU A 65 -5.03 -15.11 3.58
N PHE A 66 -5.12 -16.29 4.19
CA PHE A 66 -6.12 -16.59 5.22
C PHE A 66 -6.11 -15.56 6.37
N THR A 67 -4.93 -15.14 6.80
CA THR A 67 -4.76 -14.12 7.84
C THR A 67 -5.29 -12.75 7.43
N GLU A 68 -5.30 -12.44 6.14
CA GLU A 68 -5.82 -11.17 5.59
C GLU A 68 -7.33 -11.05 5.85
N ILE A 69 -8.07 -12.13 5.67
CA ILE A 69 -9.51 -12.16 5.98
C ILE A 69 -9.74 -12.07 7.50
N LEU A 70 -8.94 -12.76 8.31
CA LEU A 70 -9.13 -12.78 9.77
C LEU A 70 -8.74 -11.46 10.44
N THR A 71 -7.61 -10.91 10.08
CA THR A 71 -7.01 -9.77 10.81
C THR A 71 -7.11 -8.45 10.06
N GLY A 72 -7.46 -8.46 8.77
CA GLY A 72 -7.43 -7.30 7.89
C GLY A 72 -6.01 -6.81 7.56
N THR A 73 -5.00 -7.52 8.06
CA THR A 73 -3.60 -7.20 7.79
C THR A 73 -3.13 -8.15 6.70
N ALA A 74 -2.77 -7.61 5.54
CA ALA A 74 -2.23 -8.43 4.47
C ALA A 74 -1.01 -9.21 4.98
N ALA A 75 -1.00 -10.52 4.71
CA ALA A 75 0.12 -11.35 5.07
C ALA A 75 1.41 -10.83 4.42
N LYS A 76 2.47 -10.84 5.20
CA LYS A 76 3.79 -10.49 4.68
C LYS A 76 4.28 -11.61 3.73
N LEU A 77 4.87 -11.19 2.62
CA LEU A 77 5.41 -12.07 1.58
C LEU A 77 6.92 -12.19 1.73
N ASP A 78 7.46 -13.38 1.47
CA ASP A 78 8.89 -13.68 1.62
C ASP A 78 9.63 -13.75 0.27
N THR A 79 8.89 -13.90 -0.85
CA THR A 79 9.50 -14.17 -2.16
C THR A 79 9.39 -13.01 -3.13
N TYR A 80 8.18 -12.56 -3.44
CA TYR A 80 7.94 -11.43 -4.34
C TYR A 80 6.58 -10.80 -4.09
N GLN A 81 6.45 -9.53 -4.48
CA GLN A 81 5.19 -8.80 -4.54
C GLN A 81 5.09 -8.11 -5.89
N VAL A 82 3.93 -8.18 -6.52
CA VAL A 82 3.58 -7.35 -7.68
C VAL A 82 2.58 -6.30 -7.20
N VAL A 83 2.92 -5.02 -7.41
CA VAL A 83 2.02 -3.89 -7.18
C VAL A 83 1.70 -3.30 -8.55
N ARG A 84 0.43 -3.24 -8.92
CA ARG A 84 0.00 -2.64 -10.18
C ARG A 84 0.00 -1.12 -10.06
N SER A 85 0.03 -0.44 -11.19
CA SER A 85 -0.02 1.04 -11.21
C SER A 85 -1.24 1.56 -10.45
N GLY A 86 -1.01 2.45 -9.48
CA GLY A 86 -2.05 3.01 -8.63
C GLY A 86 -2.51 2.11 -7.46
N GLU A 87 -1.88 0.94 -7.25
CA GLU A 87 -2.21 0.01 -6.16
C GLU A 87 -1.16 0.03 -5.03
N GLY A 88 -0.32 1.05 -4.98
CA GLY A 88 0.58 1.29 -3.85
C GLY A 88 -0.22 1.50 -2.56
N LYS A 89 0.40 1.22 -1.43
CA LYS A 89 -0.22 1.50 -0.14
C LYS A 89 0.21 2.86 0.36
N GLU A 90 -0.75 3.77 0.52
CA GLU A 90 -0.51 5.09 1.08
C GLU A 90 0.12 4.99 2.48
N VAL A 91 1.16 5.79 2.71
CA VAL A 91 1.87 5.89 3.98
C VAL A 91 2.18 7.33 4.32
N ASP A 92 1.93 7.70 5.56
CA ASP A 92 2.29 9.02 6.09
C ASP A 92 3.80 9.07 6.43
N ARG A 93 4.53 10.04 5.85
CA ARG A 93 5.92 10.29 6.19
C ARG A 93 6.18 11.76 6.50
N TYR A 94 6.25 12.59 5.47
CA TYR A 94 6.54 14.03 5.61
C TYR A 94 5.40 14.86 5.02
N PRO A 95 4.99 15.94 5.68
CA PRO A 95 3.95 16.85 5.16
C PRO A 95 4.33 17.44 3.80
N GLY A 96 3.36 17.51 2.88
CA GLY A 96 3.54 18.06 1.52
C GLY A 96 3.93 17.02 0.47
N TYR A 97 3.98 15.75 0.86
CA TYR A 97 4.27 14.63 -0.05
C TYR A 97 3.18 13.57 0.08
N HIS A 98 2.79 12.97 -1.04
CA HIS A 98 1.97 11.76 -1.07
C HIS A 98 2.88 10.57 -1.36
N TYR A 99 2.89 9.61 -0.47
CA TYR A 99 3.76 8.42 -0.57
C TYR A 99 2.92 7.15 -0.70
N ASP A 100 3.25 6.33 -1.69
CA ASP A 100 2.73 4.98 -1.85
C ASP A 100 3.86 3.94 -1.72
N ASP A 101 3.80 3.06 -0.70
CA ASP A 101 4.75 1.96 -0.54
C ASP A 101 4.49 0.89 -1.60
N LEU A 102 5.46 0.65 -2.47
CA LEU A 102 5.40 -0.31 -3.56
C LEU A 102 5.82 -1.74 -3.14
N ALA A 103 6.19 -1.92 -1.88
CA ALA A 103 6.60 -3.23 -1.33
C ALA A 103 6.02 -3.47 0.08
N TRP A 104 4.85 -2.93 0.37
CA TRP A 104 4.24 -2.91 1.70
C TRP A 104 3.97 -4.30 2.31
N ARG A 105 3.88 -5.35 1.47
CA ARG A 105 3.70 -6.75 1.92
C ARG A 105 5.02 -7.49 2.15
N MET A 106 6.14 -7.02 1.62
CA MET A 106 7.41 -7.71 1.76
C MET A 106 7.93 -7.67 3.19
N ARG A 107 8.42 -8.84 3.69
CA ARG A 107 9.16 -8.95 4.96
C ARG A 107 10.61 -8.55 4.77
N ASP A 108 11.24 -8.19 5.88
CA ASP A 108 12.71 -8.02 6.00
C ASP A 108 13.32 -7.24 4.83
N LYS A 109 12.64 -6.18 4.43
CA LYS A 109 13.08 -5.32 3.33
C LYS A 109 14.38 -4.62 3.70
N ILE A 110 15.40 -4.75 2.87
CA ILE A 110 16.64 -3.94 2.92
C ILE A 110 16.52 -2.68 2.06
N MET A 111 15.48 -2.57 1.25
CA MET A 111 15.14 -1.36 0.48
C MET A 111 13.65 -1.13 0.51
N GLN A 112 13.26 0.13 0.60
CA GLN A 112 11.87 0.57 0.58
C GLN A 112 11.61 1.38 -0.69
N PRO A 113 11.02 0.80 -1.73
CA PRO A 113 10.59 1.55 -2.91
C PRO A 113 9.27 2.26 -2.60
N LEU A 114 9.24 3.57 -2.85
CA LEU A 114 8.05 4.42 -2.69
C LEU A 114 7.80 5.16 -4.00
N GLU A 115 6.57 5.23 -4.43
CA GLU A 115 6.14 6.24 -5.39
C GLU A 115 5.78 7.52 -4.64
N VAL A 116 6.25 8.66 -5.11
CA VAL A 116 6.05 9.95 -4.46
C VAL A 116 5.45 10.93 -5.45
N VAL A 117 4.39 11.61 -5.01
CA VAL A 117 3.79 12.72 -5.76
C VAL A 117 4.00 14.01 -4.99
N LEU A 118 4.45 15.03 -5.70
CA LEU A 118 4.66 16.38 -5.20
C LEU A 118 3.72 17.33 -5.92
N ASP A 119 2.90 18.04 -5.16
CA ASP A 119 2.11 19.13 -5.71
C ASP A 119 2.98 20.35 -6.04
N PRO A 120 2.60 21.15 -7.06
CA PRO A 120 3.26 22.40 -7.37
C PRO A 120 3.31 23.31 -6.13
N SER A 121 4.51 23.81 -5.80
CA SER A 121 4.71 24.71 -4.67
C SER A 121 5.92 25.59 -4.92
N ASP A 122 5.80 26.88 -4.57
CA ASP A 122 6.93 27.83 -4.57
C ASP A 122 7.71 27.78 -3.25
N GLU A 123 7.26 26.99 -2.27
CA GLU A 123 7.96 26.87 -0.99
C GLU A 123 9.23 26.01 -1.13
N PRO A 124 10.32 26.39 -0.44
CA PRO A 124 11.52 25.57 -0.40
C PRO A 124 11.24 24.19 0.16
N ALA A 125 11.98 23.18 -0.33
CA ALA A 125 11.90 21.84 0.20
C ALA A 125 12.24 21.82 1.70
N LYS A 126 11.45 21.09 2.48
CA LYS A 126 11.78 20.82 3.88
C LYS A 126 12.92 19.83 3.95
N LEU A 127 14.08 20.26 4.46
CA LEU A 127 15.24 19.39 4.54
C LEU A 127 15.13 18.43 5.73
N VAL A 128 15.43 17.17 5.46
CA VAL A 128 15.49 16.06 6.43
C VAL A 128 16.81 15.32 6.30
N THR A 129 17.10 14.44 7.26
CA THR A 129 18.22 13.48 7.21
C THR A 129 17.76 12.13 7.70
N HIS A 130 18.31 11.07 7.13
CA HIS A 130 18.10 9.70 7.61
C HIS A 130 19.32 8.79 7.31
N GLY A 131 19.28 7.55 7.78
CA GLY A 131 20.32 6.56 7.51
C GLY A 131 20.21 5.96 6.12
N GLY A 132 21.18 5.08 5.79
CA GLY A 132 21.14 4.28 4.58
C GLY A 132 21.59 5.00 3.32
N GLN A 133 20.96 4.69 2.22
CA GLN A 133 21.22 5.22 0.88
C GLN A 133 19.90 5.55 0.20
N GLU A 134 19.87 6.57 -0.64
CA GLU A 134 18.66 6.97 -1.36
C GLU A 134 18.94 7.11 -2.86
N PHE A 135 18.00 6.57 -3.66
CA PHE A 135 17.96 6.69 -5.11
C PHE A 135 16.60 7.22 -5.55
N ASN A 136 16.59 8.24 -6.40
CA ASN A 136 15.37 8.82 -6.96
C ASN A 136 15.41 8.75 -8.48
N LEU A 137 14.27 8.40 -9.11
CA LEU A 137 14.05 8.37 -10.56
C LEU A 137 12.77 9.11 -10.89
N VAL A 138 12.84 10.15 -11.70
CA VAL A 138 11.69 10.97 -12.09
C VAL A 138 10.86 10.27 -13.18
N LEU A 139 9.56 10.15 -12.94
CA LEU A 139 8.59 9.54 -13.83
C LEU A 139 7.74 10.58 -14.57
N GLU A 140 7.36 11.68 -13.89
CA GLU A 140 6.53 12.75 -14.45
C GLU A 140 6.94 14.12 -13.88
N GLY A 141 6.80 15.16 -14.68
CA GLY A 141 7.10 16.53 -14.26
C GLY A 141 8.59 16.81 -14.09
N THR A 142 8.91 17.75 -13.21
CA THR A 142 10.28 18.12 -12.82
C THR A 142 10.38 18.10 -11.31
N VAL A 143 11.38 17.43 -10.78
CA VAL A 143 11.69 17.38 -9.34
C VAL A 143 12.94 18.18 -9.08
N ILE A 144 12.88 19.15 -8.15
CA ILE A 144 14.07 19.83 -7.63
C ILE A 144 14.50 19.10 -6.37
N VAL A 145 15.68 18.52 -6.42
CA VAL A 145 16.31 17.86 -5.26
C VAL A 145 17.31 18.85 -4.65
N THR A 146 17.14 19.17 -3.37
CA THR A 146 18.08 19.98 -2.61
C THR A 146 18.94 19.04 -1.76
N ILE A 147 20.26 19.18 -1.85
CA ILE A 147 21.22 18.49 -0.98
C ILE A 147 22.15 19.55 -0.40
N GLU A 148 22.11 19.72 0.92
CA GLU A 148 22.74 20.83 1.64
C GLU A 148 22.31 22.18 1.03
N ASP A 149 23.20 22.88 0.37
CA ASP A 149 22.99 24.19 -0.24
C ASP A 149 22.91 24.12 -1.80
N GLU A 150 22.93 22.92 -2.39
CA GLU A 150 22.88 22.71 -3.83
C GLU A 150 21.51 22.20 -4.29
N GLU A 151 21.03 22.72 -5.41
CA GLU A 151 19.77 22.28 -6.05
C GLU A 151 20.02 21.61 -7.40
N PHE A 152 19.38 20.48 -7.61
CA PHE A 152 19.44 19.71 -8.85
C PHE A 152 18.04 19.59 -9.46
N ALA A 153 17.85 20.18 -10.65
CA ALA A 153 16.61 20.04 -11.41
C ALA A 153 16.65 18.74 -12.22
N LEU A 154 15.80 17.80 -11.89
CA LEU A 154 15.67 16.49 -12.55
C LEU A 154 14.40 16.45 -13.39
N ASN A 155 14.52 16.07 -14.64
CA ASN A 155 13.42 15.89 -15.57
C ASN A 155 13.08 14.40 -15.72
N VAL A 156 11.99 14.10 -16.43
CA VAL A 156 11.56 12.70 -16.69
C VAL A 156 12.71 11.85 -17.23
N GLY A 157 12.98 10.75 -16.59
CA GLY A 157 14.07 9.81 -16.91
C GLY A 157 15.39 10.12 -16.21
N ASP A 158 15.55 11.31 -15.62
CA ASP A 158 16.72 11.63 -14.81
C ASP A 158 16.66 10.93 -13.45
N SER A 159 17.82 10.62 -12.91
CA SER A 159 17.94 9.99 -11.58
C SER A 159 19.07 10.61 -10.78
N ILE A 160 18.97 10.50 -9.46
CA ILE A 160 20.00 10.88 -8.53
C ILE A 160 20.19 9.80 -7.47
N TYR A 161 21.41 9.58 -7.07
CA TYR A 161 21.80 8.68 -5.98
C TYR A 161 22.66 9.46 -5.00
N PHE A 162 22.32 9.45 -3.71
CA PHE A 162 23.04 10.25 -2.71
C PHE A 162 23.04 9.61 -1.33
N ASN A 163 23.90 10.15 -0.46
CA ASN A 163 23.94 9.82 0.96
C ASN A 163 22.91 10.68 1.73
N PRO A 164 21.81 10.09 2.25
CA PRO A 164 20.75 10.84 2.91
C PRO A 164 21.09 11.30 4.34
N GLN A 165 22.31 11.08 4.81
CA GLN A 165 22.83 11.72 6.03
C GLN A 165 23.12 13.23 5.80
N LEU A 166 23.30 13.65 4.55
CA LEU A 166 23.29 15.05 4.17
C LEU A 166 21.86 15.58 4.24
N ARG A 167 21.69 16.83 4.64
CA ARG A 167 20.36 17.46 4.66
C ARG A 167 19.82 17.53 3.25
N HIS A 168 18.68 16.92 3.01
CA HIS A 168 18.10 16.84 1.68
C HIS A 168 16.58 16.98 1.73
N GLY A 169 16.00 17.33 0.57
CA GLY A 169 14.56 17.41 0.37
C GLY A 169 14.23 17.55 -1.10
N GLN A 170 12.98 17.31 -1.44
CA GLN A 170 12.49 17.42 -2.81
C GLN A 170 11.31 18.40 -2.87
N ARG A 171 11.16 19.10 -3.99
CA ARG A 171 9.97 19.91 -4.30
C ARG A 171 9.60 19.77 -5.77
N CYS A 172 8.35 20.05 -6.08
CA CYS A 172 7.92 20.13 -7.46
C CYS A 172 8.57 21.36 -8.14
N GLY A 173 9.19 21.13 -9.28
CA GLY A 173 9.82 22.18 -10.11
C GLY A 173 8.99 22.57 -11.33
N SER A 174 7.75 22.07 -11.45
CA SER A 174 6.84 22.30 -12.56
C SER A 174 5.50 22.88 -12.10
N SER A 175 4.70 23.41 -13.03
CA SER A 175 3.35 23.92 -12.75
C SER A 175 2.28 22.81 -12.66
N VAL A 176 2.65 21.55 -12.87
CA VAL A 176 1.84 20.36 -12.72
C VAL A 176 2.51 19.44 -11.70
N PRO A 177 1.77 18.54 -11.04
CA PRO A 177 2.37 17.61 -10.08
C PRO A 177 3.54 16.84 -10.69
N ALA A 178 4.58 16.62 -9.89
CA ALA A 178 5.72 15.79 -10.26
C ALA A 178 5.62 14.43 -9.58
N ARG A 179 6.01 13.36 -10.27
CA ARG A 179 5.99 11.99 -9.76
C ARG A 179 7.35 11.33 -9.95
N PHE A 180 7.83 10.70 -8.90
CA PHE A 180 9.11 9.98 -8.94
C PHE A 180 9.07 8.74 -8.06
N VAL A 181 9.96 7.81 -8.31
CA VAL A 181 10.23 6.69 -7.40
C VAL A 181 11.44 7.04 -6.55
N THR A 182 11.29 6.91 -5.23
CA THR A 182 12.43 6.88 -4.30
C THR A 182 12.63 5.46 -3.79
N VAL A 183 13.89 5.03 -3.70
CA VAL A 183 14.29 3.77 -3.07
C VAL A 183 15.24 4.10 -1.92
N ILE A 184 14.80 3.81 -0.70
CA ILE A 184 15.59 3.99 0.51
C ILE A 184 16.08 2.61 0.94
N ALA A 185 17.39 2.44 1.09
CA ALA A 185 18.01 1.21 1.59
C ALA A 185 18.68 1.49 2.95
N GLU A 186 18.22 0.79 3.99
CA GLU A 186 18.74 0.88 5.36
C GLU A 186 19.34 -0.46 5.82
#